data_ba21fc5078144eeb0ab5c1ff8ddbb009
#
_entry.id   ba21fc5078144eeb0ab5c1ff8ddbb009
#
_cell.length_a   1.000
_cell.length_b   1.000
_cell.length_c   1.000
_cell.angle_alpha   90.00
_cell.angle_beta   90.00
_cell.angle_gamma   90.00
#
_symmetry.space_group_name_H-M   'P 1'
#
loop_
_entity.id
_entity.type
_entity.pdbx_description
1 polymer ?
#
loop_
_entity_poly.entity_id
_entity_poly.type
_entity_poly.pdbx_seq_one_letter_code
_entity_poly.pdbx_strand_id
1 'polypeptide(L)'
;NASVKCWGYNTQGQLGQGNTTELGSASSQMGDNLPAIDLGSGRTALAISAGVYHTCALLDNASVKCWGYNNKGQLGQGSTSDLGDAGSEMGDNLAAIDLGSGRTATAISAGFYHTCALLDNASVKCWGYNAHGTLGQGSTNHLGDADNEMGDNLPAIDLGSGRTALAISAGVYHTCALLDNASVKCWGYNNKGQLGQGSTSNLGDAGSEMGDNLPAIDLGSGRTALAISAGVYHTCALLDNASVKCWGYNNKGQLGQGSTS
;
A
#
# COMPACT_ATOMS: atom_id res chain seq x y z
N ASN A 1 13.09 -22.03 -2.78
CA ASN A 1 13.40 -21.21 -1.62
C ASN A 1 12.82 -19.81 -1.83
N ALA A 2 11.74 -19.48 -1.12
CA ALA A 2 11.05 -18.19 -1.23
C ALA A 2 11.61 -17.17 -0.22
N SER A 3 12.93 -16.99 -0.20
CA SER A 3 13.61 -15.98 0.59
C SER A 3 13.51 -14.60 -0.06
N VAL A 4 13.49 -13.56 0.75
CA VAL A 4 13.48 -12.15 0.32
C VAL A 4 14.86 -11.55 0.51
N LYS A 5 15.28 -10.74 -0.45
CA LYS A 5 16.48 -9.90 -0.36
C LYS A 5 16.11 -8.48 -0.74
N CYS A 6 16.54 -7.49 0.03
CA CYS A 6 16.33 -6.07 -0.23
C CYS A 6 17.68 -5.35 -0.31
N TRP A 7 17.75 -4.32 -1.14
CA TRP A 7 18.94 -3.48 -1.31
C TRP A 7 18.52 -2.05 -1.64
N GLY A 8 19.43 -1.11 -1.47
CA GLY A 8 19.22 0.30 -1.69
C GLY A 8 19.39 1.11 -0.39
N TYR A 9 18.60 2.16 -0.27
CA TYR A 9 18.56 3.07 0.87
C TYR A 9 18.03 2.38 2.14
N ASN A 10 18.67 2.63 3.30
CA ASN A 10 18.34 1.90 4.54
C ASN A 10 18.42 2.72 5.83
N THR A 11 18.37 4.03 5.78
CA THR A 11 18.52 4.85 7.00
C THR A 11 17.41 4.64 8.04
N GLN A 12 16.31 3.97 7.69
CA GLN A 12 15.17 3.65 8.55
C GLN A 12 14.97 2.14 8.73
N GLY A 13 15.95 1.31 8.40
CA GLY A 13 15.83 -0.14 8.51
C GLY A 13 14.95 -0.81 7.44
N GLN A 14 14.57 -0.10 6.37
CA GLN A 14 13.65 -0.61 5.35
C GLN A 14 14.18 -1.82 4.55
N LEU A 15 15.46 -2.15 4.65
CA LEU A 15 16.01 -3.39 4.10
C LEU A 15 15.82 -4.60 5.02
N GLY A 16 15.41 -4.40 6.29
CA GLY A 16 15.13 -5.48 7.24
C GLY A 16 16.37 -6.30 7.65
N GLN A 17 17.52 -5.64 7.73
CA GLN A 17 18.79 -6.29 8.07
C GLN A 17 19.20 -6.09 9.54
N GLY A 18 18.30 -5.52 10.37
CA GLY A 18 18.61 -5.21 11.76
C GLY A 18 19.71 -4.14 11.92
N ASN A 19 19.83 -3.25 10.96
CA ASN A 19 20.77 -2.13 10.95
C ASN A 19 20.33 -1.10 9.89
N THR A 20 21.02 0.06 9.85
CA THR A 20 20.75 1.16 8.93
C THR A 20 21.76 1.27 7.78
N THR A 21 22.55 0.23 7.53
CA THR A 21 23.55 0.23 6.46
C THR A 21 22.89 0.03 5.10
N GLU A 22 23.19 0.92 4.15
CA GLU A 22 22.77 0.78 2.75
C GLU A 22 23.49 -0.38 2.06
N LEU A 23 22.79 -1.11 1.21
CA LEU A 23 23.32 -2.24 0.46
C LEU A 23 23.08 -2.08 -1.04
N GLY A 24 23.99 -2.61 -1.85
CA GLY A 24 23.90 -2.59 -3.30
C GLY A 24 24.68 -1.49 -3.99
N SER A 25 25.32 -0.58 -3.24
CA SER A 25 26.17 0.49 -3.78
C SER A 25 27.61 0.01 -4.15
N ALA A 26 28.02 -1.17 -3.66
CA ALA A 26 29.30 -1.77 -3.97
C ALA A 26 29.14 -3.20 -4.52
N SER A 27 30.08 -3.63 -5.39
CA SER A 27 30.02 -4.95 -6.07
C SER A 27 30.05 -6.13 -5.10
N SER A 28 30.66 -5.96 -3.92
CA SER A 28 30.73 -6.98 -2.87
C SER A 28 29.46 -7.12 -2.02
N GLN A 29 28.43 -6.30 -2.25
CA GLN A 29 27.20 -6.27 -1.46
C GLN A 29 26.05 -7.05 -2.08
N MET A 30 26.22 -7.58 -3.28
CA MET A 30 25.15 -8.26 -4.04
C MET A 30 25.45 -9.77 -4.17
N GLY A 31 24.53 -10.49 -4.81
CA GLY A 31 24.66 -11.93 -5.05
C GLY A 31 24.59 -12.74 -3.75
N ASP A 32 25.58 -13.61 -3.53
CA ASP A 32 25.65 -14.45 -2.33
C ASP A 32 25.98 -13.66 -1.07
N ASN A 33 26.60 -12.49 -1.22
CA ASN A 33 26.93 -11.60 -0.11
C ASN A 33 25.75 -10.77 0.39
N LEU A 34 24.66 -10.64 -0.40
CA LEU A 34 23.44 -9.99 0.05
C LEU A 34 22.65 -10.97 0.93
N PRO A 35 22.51 -10.70 2.24
CA PRO A 35 21.80 -11.62 3.12
C PRO A 35 20.29 -11.62 2.81
N ALA A 36 19.65 -12.76 3.04
CA ALA A 36 18.20 -12.85 3.05
C ALA A 36 17.64 -12.21 4.33
N ILE A 37 16.44 -11.65 4.21
CA ILE A 37 15.73 -11.08 5.35
C ILE A 37 15.20 -12.21 6.23
N ASP A 38 15.37 -12.09 7.53
CA ASP A 38 14.76 -12.98 8.51
C ASP A 38 13.27 -12.63 8.69
N LEU A 39 12.40 -13.51 8.26
CA LEU A 39 10.96 -13.38 8.39
C LEU A 39 10.38 -14.17 9.57
N GLY A 40 11.23 -14.90 10.30
CA GLY A 40 10.87 -15.79 11.40
C GLY A 40 11.02 -17.26 11.04
N SER A 41 11.06 -18.08 12.09
CA SER A 41 11.34 -19.52 12.01
C SER A 41 10.35 -20.25 11.10
N GLY A 42 10.85 -20.85 10.02
CA GLY A 42 10.04 -21.61 9.07
C GLY A 42 9.12 -20.77 8.19
N ARG A 43 9.27 -19.44 8.18
CA ARG A 43 8.45 -18.55 7.32
C ARG A 43 9.11 -18.26 5.99
N THR A 44 8.28 -18.18 4.95
CA THR A 44 8.63 -17.73 3.61
C THR A 44 7.66 -16.65 3.12
N ALA A 45 8.08 -15.84 2.16
CA ALA A 45 7.21 -14.82 1.59
C ALA A 45 6.49 -15.34 0.34
N LEU A 46 5.20 -15.03 0.23
CA LEU A 46 4.39 -15.19 -0.98
C LEU A 46 4.43 -13.93 -1.84
N ALA A 47 4.49 -12.76 -1.22
CA ALA A 47 4.57 -11.47 -1.90
C ALA A 47 5.37 -10.47 -1.04
N ILE A 48 5.90 -9.46 -1.70
CA ILE A 48 6.57 -8.33 -1.07
C ILE A 48 6.05 -7.04 -1.70
N SER A 49 5.92 -6.00 -0.89
CA SER A 49 5.59 -4.66 -1.35
C SER A 49 6.53 -3.66 -0.70
N ALA A 50 7.28 -2.95 -1.52
CA ALA A 50 8.19 -1.89 -1.07
C ALA A 50 7.49 -0.53 -1.20
N GLY A 51 7.27 0.13 -0.09
CA GLY A 51 6.94 1.54 -0.04
C GLY A 51 8.18 2.41 -0.23
N VAL A 52 8.09 3.71 0.05
CA VAL A 52 9.27 4.58 -0.10
C VAL A 52 10.26 4.38 1.05
N TYR A 53 9.77 4.23 2.27
CA TYR A 53 10.61 4.10 3.46
C TYR A 53 10.27 2.89 4.35
N HIS A 54 9.39 2.00 3.90
CA HIS A 54 9.05 0.77 4.61
C HIS A 54 8.81 -0.35 3.61
N THR A 55 8.88 -1.57 4.10
CA THR A 55 8.68 -2.78 3.30
C THR A 55 7.72 -3.71 4.04
N CYS A 56 6.84 -4.37 3.32
CA CYS A 56 5.91 -5.35 3.86
C CYS A 56 6.04 -6.68 3.11
N ALA A 57 5.93 -7.79 3.82
CA ALA A 57 5.87 -9.13 3.25
C ALA A 57 4.56 -9.82 3.63
N LEU A 58 3.90 -10.42 2.66
CA LEU A 58 2.85 -11.41 2.86
C LEU A 58 3.52 -12.78 2.99
N LEU A 59 3.28 -13.46 4.09
CA LEU A 59 3.93 -14.72 4.42
C LEU A 59 3.11 -15.94 3.97
N ASP A 60 3.73 -17.10 3.97
CA ASP A 60 3.15 -18.40 3.59
C ASP A 60 1.96 -18.84 4.43
N ASN A 61 1.82 -18.31 5.64
CA ASN A 61 0.67 -18.48 6.52
C ASN A 61 -0.39 -17.38 6.40
N ALA A 62 -0.29 -16.55 5.34
CA ALA A 62 -1.16 -15.41 5.06
C ALA A 62 -1.15 -14.29 6.12
N SER A 63 -0.18 -14.27 7.02
CA SER A 63 0.10 -13.12 7.87
C SER A 63 0.95 -12.07 7.15
N VAL A 64 0.96 -10.86 7.65
CA VAL A 64 1.74 -9.73 7.12
C VAL A 64 2.74 -9.26 8.16
N LYS A 65 3.96 -8.99 7.75
CA LYS A 65 4.97 -8.30 8.55
C LYS A 65 5.49 -7.10 7.77
N CYS A 66 5.64 -5.96 8.44
CA CYS A 66 6.19 -4.73 7.86
C CYS A 66 7.35 -4.21 8.72
N TRP A 67 8.34 -3.62 8.07
CA TRP A 67 9.53 -3.04 8.71
C TRP A 67 10.00 -1.80 7.97
N GLY A 68 10.85 -0.99 8.59
CA GLY A 68 11.33 0.30 8.12
C GLY A 68 10.74 1.44 8.92
N TYR A 69 10.53 2.57 8.27
CA TYR A 69 10.04 3.81 8.86
C TYR A 69 8.60 3.72 9.34
N ASN A 70 8.32 4.31 10.53
CA ASN A 70 7.00 4.14 11.18
C ASN A 70 6.43 5.41 11.82
N ASN A 71 6.92 6.60 11.54
CA ASN A 71 6.46 7.80 12.26
C ASN A 71 4.97 8.17 12.07
N LYS A 72 4.23 7.40 11.24
CA LYS A 72 2.78 7.54 10.98
C LYS A 72 2.01 6.23 11.20
N GLY A 73 2.61 5.24 11.87
CA GLY A 73 1.97 3.95 12.09
C GLY A 73 1.89 3.05 10.85
N GLN A 74 2.66 3.35 9.78
CA GLN A 74 2.59 2.59 8.53
C GLN A 74 3.02 1.13 8.65
N LEU A 75 3.68 0.74 9.74
CA LEU A 75 3.98 -0.66 10.06
C LEU A 75 2.82 -1.39 10.73
N GLY A 76 1.77 -0.68 11.21
CA GLY A 76 0.59 -1.28 11.82
C GLY A 76 0.87 -1.99 13.15
N GLN A 77 1.80 -1.48 13.95
CA GLN A 77 2.22 -2.08 15.21
C GLN A 77 1.65 -1.35 16.45
N GLY A 78 0.72 -0.40 16.25
CA GLY A 78 0.19 0.42 17.34
C GLY A 78 1.24 1.32 17.97
N SER A 79 2.23 1.72 17.21
CA SER A 79 3.35 2.57 17.65
C SER A 79 3.90 3.39 16.50
N THR A 80 4.79 4.33 16.81
CA THR A 80 5.51 5.12 15.81
C THR A 80 7.01 4.81 15.76
N SER A 81 7.44 3.72 16.40
CA SER A 81 8.85 3.28 16.38
C SER A 81 9.16 2.60 15.05
N ASP A 82 10.30 2.93 14.46
CA ASP A 82 10.86 2.22 13.31
C ASP A 82 11.21 0.78 13.73
N LEU A 83 11.20 -0.15 12.80
CA LEU A 83 11.54 -1.56 13.03
C LEU A 83 12.42 -2.07 11.88
N GLY A 84 13.37 -2.95 12.20
CA GLY A 84 14.33 -3.49 11.25
C GLY A 84 15.62 -2.69 11.15
N ASP A 85 15.75 -1.64 11.95
CA ASP A 85 16.94 -0.78 12.07
C ASP A 85 17.88 -1.23 13.21
N ALA A 86 17.42 -2.11 14.11
CA ALA A 86 18.21 -2.70 15.18
C ALA A 86 18.20 -4.24 15.17
N GLY A 87 19.26 -4.85 15.70
CA GLY A 87 19.58 -6.27 15.53
C GLY A 87 18.64 -7.30 16.17
N SER A 88 17.63 -6.86 16.91
CA SER A 88 16.67 -7.75 17.58
C SER A 88 15.21 -7.53 17.15
N GLU A 89 14.98 -6.85 16.04
CA GLU A 89 13.65 -6.42 15.62
C GLU A 89 13.04 -7.24 14.50
N MET A 90 13.83 -8.09 13.86
CA MET A 90 13.39 -8.93 12.75
C MET A 90 13.12 -10.38 13.20
N GLY A 91 12.78 -11.23 12.27
CA GLY A 91 12.54 -12.66 12.54
C GLY A 91 11.32 -12.90 13.41
N ASP A 92 11.46 -13.77 14.40
CA ASP A 92 10.37 -14.11 15.33
C ASP A 92 10.02 -12.96 16.27
N ASN A 93 10.88 -11.96 16.44
CA ASN A 93 10.63 -10.77 17.25
C ASN A 93 9.76 -9.72 16.52
N LEU A 94 9.74 -9.72 15.19
CA LEU A 94 8.85 -8.86 14.43
C LEU A 94 7.43 -9.44 14.48
N ALA A 95 6.52 -8.76 15.14
CA ALA A 95 5.13 -9.22 15.23
C ALA A 95 4.44 -9.18 13.86
N ALA A 96 3.57 -10.14 13.61
CA ALA A 96 2.63 -10.04 12.49
C ALA A 96 1.59 -8.95 12.78
N ILE A 97 1.15 -8.26 11.72
CA ILE A 97 0.13 -7.22 11.82
C ILE A 97 -1.22 -7.85 12.18
N ASP A 98 -1.89 -7.28 13.16
CA ASP A 98 -3.26 -7.67 13.50
C ASP A 98 -4.23 -7.11 12.45
N LEU A 99 -4.84 -7.98 11.68
CA LEU A 99 -5.84 -7.66 10.65
C LEU A 99 -7.29 -7.86 11.13
N GLY A 100 -7.46 -8.32 12.36
CA GLY A 100 -8.75 -8.66 12.98
C GLY A 100 -8.98 -10.15 13.13
N SER A 101 -9.93 -10.51 13.97
CA SER A 101 -10.21 -11.88 14.39
C SER A 101 -10.53 -12.78 13.19
N GLY A 102 -9.69 -13.80 12.99
CA GLY A 102 -9.85 -14.77 11.91
C GLY A 102 -9.60 -14.21 10.51
N ARG A 103 -9.00 -13.02 10.39
CA ARG A 103 -8.67 -12.43 9.08
C ARG A 103 -7.23 -12.70 8.68
N THR A 104 -7.04 -12.94 7.39
CA THR A 104 -5.74 -13.10 6.75
C THR A 104 -5.65 -12.21 5.51
N ALA A 105 -4.44 -11.91 5.05
CA ALA A 105 -4.23 -11.13 3.85
C ALA A 105 -4.07 -12.02 2.61
N THR A 106 -4.60 -11.57 1.48
CA THR A 106 -4.39 -12.15 0.15
C THR A 106 -3.48 -11.28 -0.72
N ALA A 107 -3.41 -9.97 -0.43
CA ALA A 107 -2.48 -9.04 -1.07
C ALA A 107 -2.13 -7.89 -0.13
N ILE A 108 -0.98 -7.26 -0.38
CA ILE A 108 -0.47 -6.09 0.32
C ILE A 108 -0.02 -5.03 -0.68
N SER A 109 -0.17 -3.77 -0.32
CA SER A 109 0.35 -2.64 -1.10
C SER A 109 0.85 -1.55 -0.16
N ALA A 110 2.14 -1.23 -0.25
CA ALA A 110 2.81 -0.22 0.53
C ALA A 110 2.97 1.06 -0.30
N GLY A 111 2.45 2.17 0.20
CA GLY A 111 2.59 3.50 -0.38
C GLY A 111 3.80 4.26 0.19
N PHE A 112 3.68 5.59 0.29
CA PHE A 112 4.76 6.39 0.88
C PHE A 112 4.80 6.24 2.41
N TYR A 113 3.69 6.53 3.08
CA TYR A 113 3.53 6.47 4.53
C TYR A 113 2.26 5.72 4.96
N HIS A 114 1.71 4.89 4.10
CA HIS A 114 0.56 4.06 4.43
C HIS A 114 0.70 2.68 3.82
N THR A 115 -0.02 1.75 4.36
CA THR A 115 -0.06 0.35 3.91
C THR A 115 -1.51 -0.09 3.81
N CYS A 116 -1.83 -0.87 2.80
CA CYS A 116 -3.14 -1.48 2.61
C CYS A 116 -3.02 -3.00 2.47
N ALA A 117 -3.95 -3.73 3.02
CA ALA A 117 -4.12 -5.16 2.84
C ALA A 117 -5.48 -5.47 2.23
N LEU A 118 -5.49 -6.34 1.22
CA LEU A 118 -6.68 -7.03 0.76
C LEU A 118 -6.82 -8.31 1.58
N LEU A 119 -7.97 -8.51 2.19
CA LEU A 119 -8.21 -9.61 3.10
C LEU A 119 -8.87 -10.82 2.40
N ASP A 120 -8.90 -11.94 3.08
CA ASP A 120 -9.49 -13.22 2.65
C ASP A 120 -10.99 -13.14 2.31
N ASN A 121 -11.69 -12.16 2.90
CA ASN A 121 -13.10 -11.87 2.62
C ASN A 121 -13.29 -10.78 1.56
N ALA A 122 -12.24 -10.43 0.83
CA ALA A 122 -12.20 -9.38 -0.20
C ALA A 122 -12.53 -7.95 0.31
N SER A 123 -12.47 -7.71 1.62
CA SER A 123 -12.46 -6.37 2.19
C SER A 123 -11.04 -5.78 2.19
N VAL A 124 -10.92 -4.48 2.30
CA VAL A 124 -9.66 -3.75 2.34
C VAL A 124 -9.52 -3.03 3.68
N LYS A 125 -8.35 -3.11 4.28
CA LYS A 125 -7.95 -2.29 5.43
C LYS A 125 -6.67 -1.53 5.09
N CYS A 126 -6.63 -0.25 5.46
CA CYS A 126 -5.45 0.59 5.28
C CYS A 126 -5.09 1.28 6.61
N TRP A 127 -3.80 1.47 6.85
CA TRP A 127 -3.26 2.10 8.05
C TRP A 127 -2.02 2.94 7.71
N GLY A 128 -1.60 3.81 8.63
CA GLY A 128 -0.53 4.77 8.45
C GLY A 128 -1.03 6.20 8.28
N TYR A 129 -0.38 6.96 7.41
CA TYR A 129 -0.65 8.36 7.13
C TYR A 129 -2.02 8.59 6.49
N ASN A 130 -2.77 9.59 7.02
CA ASN A 130 -4.13 9.88 6.55
C ASN A 130 -4.47 11.38 6.39
N ALA A 131 -3.52 12.30 6.40
CA ALA A 131 -3.86 13.72 6.37
C ALA A 131 -4.65 14.19 5.12
N HIS A 132 -4.82 13.34 4.13
CA HIS A 132 -5.56 13.61 2.89
C HIS A 132 -6.65 12.56 2.60
N GLY A 133 -7.12 11.82 3.63
CA GLY A 133 -8.09 10.75 3.43
C GLY A 133 -7.53 9.49 2.76
N THR A 134 -6.21 9.31 2.76
CA THR A 134 -5.51 8.22 2.07
C THR A 134 -5.94 6.83 2.53
N LEU A 135 -6.41 6.71 3.78
CA LEU A 135 -6.92 5.47 4.35
C LEU A 135 -8.38 5.19 4.00
N GLY A 136 -9.11 6.15 3.42
CA GLY A 136 -10.53 5.97 3.03
C GLY A 136 -11.48 5.77 4.21
N GLN A 137 -11.20 6.41 5.35
CA GLN A 137 -11.99 6.26 6.58
C GLN A 137 -12.94 7.44 6.83
N GLY A 138 -13.09 8.36 5.86
CA GLY A 138 -13.90 9.56 6.03
C GLY A 138 -13.35 10.49 7.12
N SER A 139 -12.05 10.49 7.32
CA SER A 139 -11.35 11.29 8.33
C SER A 139 -9.91 11.56 7.88
N THR A 140 -9.21 12.41 8.62
CA THR A 140 -7.78 12.70 8.40
C THR A 140 -6.88 12.17 9.52
N ASN A 141 -7.42 11.37 10.45
CA ASN A 141 -6.64 10.78 11.53
C ASN A 141 -5.73 9.66 10.99
N HIS A 142 -4.49 9.61 11.44
CA HIS A 142 -3.62 8.46 11.21
C HIS A 142 -4.17 7.25 11.94
N LEU A 143 -3.85 6.05 11.53
CA LEU A 143 -4.26 4.80 12.16
C LEU A 143 -3.09 3.81 12.15
N GLY A 144 -2.95 3.04 13.23
CA GLY A 144 -1.84 2.10 13.41
C GLY A 144 -0.64 2.72 14.15
N ASP A 145 -0.73 4.01 14.53
CA ASP A 145 0.29 4.73 15.28
C ASP A 145 0.07 4.74 16.80
N ALA A 146 -1.09 4.25 17.26
CA ALA A 146 -1.41 4.10 18.68
C ALA A 146 -2.06 2.74 18.99
N ASP A 147 -2.04 2.38 20.27
CA ASP A 147 -2.69 1.17 20.77
C ASP A 147 -4.18 1.13 20.42
N ASN A 148 -4.69 -0.06 20.14
CA ASN A 148 -6.10 -0.33 19.84
C ASN A 148 -6.63 0.30 18.52
N GLU A 149 -5.78 0.63 17.58
CA GLU A 149 -6.18 1.13 16.26
C GLU A 149 -6.16 0.05 15.17
N MET A 150 -5.55 -1.09 15.46
CA MET A 150 -5.45 -2.22 14.52
C MET A 150 -6.45 -3.33 14.88
N GLY A 151 -6.39 -4.44 14.18
CA GLY A 151 -7.25 -5.59 14.43
C GLY A 151 -8.72 -5.32 14.12
N ASP A 152 -9.60 -5.75 15.01
CA ASP A 152 -11.05 -5.54 14.85
C ASP A 152 -11.46 -4.07 15.01
N ASN A 153 -10.61 -3.23 15.60
CA ASN A 153 -10.84 -1.79 15.71
C ASN A 153 -10.51 -1.00 14.45
N LEU A 154 -9.70 -1.54 13.53
CA LEU A 154 -9.45 -0.94 12.23
C LEU A 154 -10.62 -1.27 11.30
N PRO A 155 -11.45 -0.29 10.89
CA PRO A 155 -12.57 -0.58 10.02
C PRO A 155 -12.11 -0.99 8.61
N ALA A 156 -12.85 -1.88 7.98
CA ALA A 156 -12.72 -2.09 6.54
C ALA A 156 -13.19 -0.85 5.77
N ILE A 157 -12.56 -0.57 4.63
CA ILE A 157 -12.91 0.54 3.77
C ILE A 157 -14.27 0.27 3.13
N ASP A 158 -15.17 1.25 3.20
CA ASP A 158 -16.45 1.18 2.49
C ASP A 158 -16.22 1.43 0.99
N LEU A 159 -16.40 0.39 0.18
CA LEU A 159 -16.27 0.44 -1.27
C LEU A 159 -17.62 0.60 -1.99
N GLY A 160 -18.73 0.67 -1.24
CA GLY A 160 -20.11 0.74 -1.72
C GLY A 160 -20.89 -0.55 -1.53
N SER A 161 -22.20 -0.45 -1.61
CA SER A 161 -23.15 -1.51 -1.31
C SER A 161 -22.89 -2.78 -2.15
N GLY A 162 -22.55 -3.86 -1.48
CA GLY A 162 -22.27 -5.15 -2.10
C GLY A 162 -21.01 -5.20 -2.94
N ARG A 163 -20.09 -4.22 -2.78
CA ARG A 163 -18.81 -4.21 -3.52
C ARG A 163 -17.69 -4.80 -2.68
N THR A 164 -16.80 -5.54 -3.36
CA THR A 164 -15.57 -6.10 -2.82
C THR A 164 -14.39 -5.74 -3.72
N ALA A 165 -13.18 -5.84 -3.20
CA ALA A 165 -11.97 -5.56 -3.97
C ALA A 165 -11.37 -6.83 -4.57
N LEU A 166 -10.89 -6.74 -5.80
CA LEU A 166 -10.05 -7.75 -6.46
C LEU A 166 -8.56 -7.40 -6.36
N ALA A 167 -8.22 -6.10 -6.32
CA ALA A 167 -6.86 -5.62 -6.19
C ALA A 167 -6.84 -4.25 -5.53
N ILE A 168 -5.70 -3.92 -4.90
CA ILE A 168 -5.39 -2.64 -4.28
C ILE A 168 -4.07 -2.11 -4.82
N SER A 169 -3.95 -0.80 -4.93
CA SER A 169 -2.70 -0.12 -5.27
C SER A 169 -2.57 1.17 -4.47
N ALA A 170 -1.56 1.22 -3.63
CA ALA A 170 -1.19 2.37 -2.82
C ALA A 170 -0.16 3.22 -3.57
N GLY A 171 -0.49 4.47 -3.84
CA GLY A 171 0.42 5.47 -4.37
C GLY A 171 1.17 6.19 -3.24
N VAL A 172 1.71 7.38 -3.53
CA VAL A 172 2.38 8.16 -2.48
C VAL A 172 1.37 8.68 -1.45
N TYR A 173 0.28 9.29 -1.89
CA TYR A 173 -0.73 9.90 -1.02
C TYR A 173 -2.16 9.58 -1.45
N HIS A 174 -2.37 8.59 -2.28
CA HIS A 174 -3.69 8.13 -2.70
C HIS A 174 -3.72 6.61 -2.79
N THR A 175 -4.89 6.06 -2.77
CA THR A 175 -5.14 4.61 -2.82
C THR A 175 -6.21 4.33 -3.88
N CYS A 176 -6.05 3.25 -4.61
CA CYS A 176 -7.02 2.78 -5.59
C CYS A 176 -7.38 1.32 -5.34
N ALA A 177 -8.65 0.97 -5.58
CA ALA A 177 -9.13 -0.40 -5.58
C ALA A 177 -9.76 -0.74 -6.93
N LEU A 178 -9.42 -1.91 -7.45
CA LEU A 178 -10.15 -2.59 -8.52
C LEU A 178 -11.24 -3.43 -7.86
N LEU A 179 -12.49 -3.20 -8.25
CA LEU A 179 -13.64 -3.85 -7.63
C LEU A 179 -14.08 -5.11 -8.37
N ASP A 180 -14.92 -5.90 -7.74
CA ASP A 180 -15.51 -7.16 -8.23
C ASP A 180 -16.27 -7.01 -9.56
N ASN A 181 -16.82 -5.82 -9.83
CA ASN A 181 -17.46 -5.47 -11.09
C ASN A 181 -16.52 -4.86 -12.13
N ALA A 182 -15.21 -4.95 -11.91
CA ALA A 182 -14.16 -4.42 -12.77
C ALA A 182 -14.18 -2.88 -12.92
N SER A 183 -14.87 -2.15 -12.04
CA SER A 183 -14.74 -0.70 -11.90
C SER A 183 -13.55 -0.35 -10.99
N VAL A 184 -13.11 0.88 -11.05
CA VAL A 184 -12.01 1.40 -10.22
C VAL A 184 -12.53 2.56 -9.37
N LYS A 185 -12.18 2.55 -8.09
CA LYS A 185 -12.37 3.68 -7.18
C LYS A 185 -11.02 4.10 -6.61
N CYS A 186 -10.77 5.41 -6.53
CA CYS A 186 -9.56 5.98 -5.92
C CYS A 186 -9.95 7.06 -4.92
N TRP A 187 -9.18 7.17 -3.83
CA TRP A 187 -9.37 8.12 -2.75
C TRP A 187 -8.02 8.61 -2.21
N GLY A 188 -8.02 9.64 -1.40
CA GLY A 188 -6.85 10.30 -0.86
C GLY A 188 -6.56 11.64 -1.52
N TYR A 189 -5.29 11.99 -1.63
CA TYR A 189 -4.81 13.25 -2.19
C TYR A 189 -5.08 13.37 -3.69
N ASN A 190 -5.51 14.59 -4.14
CA ASN A 190 -5.97 14.78 -5.52
C ASN A 190 -5.53 16.08 -6.18
N ASN A 191 -4.56 16.81 -5.66
CA ASN A 191 -4.21 18.13 -6.21
C ASN A 191 -3.69 18.12 -7.67
N LYS A 192 -3.51 16.95 -8.27
CA LYS A 192 -3.10 16.75 -9.66
C LYS A 192 -4.12 15.94 -10.48
N GLY A 193 -5.30 15.69 -9.95
CA GLY A 193 -6.33 14.89 -10.61
C GLY A 193 -6.04 13.39 -10.62
N GLN A 194 -5.15 12.91 -9.74
CA GLN A 194 -4.75 11.50 -9.66
C GLN A 194 -5.89 10.55 -9.27
N LEU A 195 -6.98 11.04 -8.71
CA LEU A 195 -8.18 10.25 -8.43
C LEU A 195 -9.08 10.05 -9.66
N GLY A 196 -8.83 10.76 -10.78
CA GLY A 196 -9.59 10.59 -12.02
C GLY A 196 -11.05 11.04 -11.97
N GLN A 197 -11.41 11.98 -11.08
CA GLN A 197 -12.78 12.43 -10.84
C GLN A 197 -13.13 13.76 -11.54
N GLY A 198 -12.28 14.25 -12.44
CA GLY A 198 -12.50 15.54 -13.10
C GLY A 198 -12.40 16.76 -12.17
N SER A 199 -11.82 16.57 -10.98
CA SER A 199 -11.62 17.61 -9.96
C SER A 199 -10.22 17.46 -9.34
N THR A 200 -9.86 18.43 -8.49
CA THR A 200 -8.62 18.37 -7.69
C THR A 200 -8.89 18.31 -6.18
N SER A 201 -10.15 18.07 -5.78
CA SER A 201 -10.52 17.87 -4.38
C SER A 201 -10.06 16.50 -3.90
N ASN A 202 -9.56 16.41 -2.67
CA ASN A 202 -9.33 15.13 -2.01
C ASN A 202 -10.65 14.39 -1.83
N LEU A 203 -10.61 13.08 -1.65
CA LEU A 203 -11.76 12.24 -1.33
C LEU A 203 -11.35 11.20 -0.28
N GLY A 204 -12.27 10.87 0.62
CA GLY A 204 -12.02 9.95 1.73
C GLY A 204 -11.54 10.63 3.01
N ASP A 205 -11.42 11.97 3.01
CA ASP A 205 -11.05 12.77 4.17
C ASP A 205 -12.28 13.30 4.95
N ALA A 206 -13.50 13.15 4.42
CA ALA A 206 -14.75 13.48 5.09
C ALA A 206 -15.76 12.32 5.07
N GLY A 207 -16.62 12.26 6.10
CA GLY A 207 -17.47 11.09 6.40
C GLY A 207 -18.55 10.72 5.36
N SER A 208 -18.72 11.50 4.31
CA SER A 208 -19.74 11.25 3.27
C SER A 208 -19.11 11.00 1.88
N GLU A 209 -17.81 10.74 1.80
CA GLU A 209 -17.10 10.69 0.53
C GLU A 209 -16.77 9.27 0.06
N MET A 210 -16.96 8.27 0.91
CA MET A 210 -16.69 6.87 0.61
C MET A 210 -17.98 6.10 0.29
N GLY A 211 -17.86 4.80 0.09
CA GLY A 211 -19.00 3.95 -0.19
C GLY A 211 -19.67 4.24 -1.52
N ASP A 212 -21.00 4.28 -1.53
CA ASP A 212 -21.79 4.59 -2.74
C ASP A 212 -21.62 6.03 -3.19
N ASN A 213 -21.15 6.93 -2.32
CA ASN A 213 -20.89 8.34 -2.66
C ASN A 213 -19.56 8.55 -3.39
N LEU A 214 -18.61 7.60 -3.28
CA LEU A 214 -17.37 7.64 -4.06
C LEU A 214 -17.64 7.12 -5.48
N PRO A 215 -17.59 7.97 -6.53
CA PRO A 215 -17.88 7.51 -7.87
C PRO A 215 -16.77 6.58 -8.39
N ALA A 216 -17.15 5.60 -9.20
CA ALA A 216 -16.19 4.86 -10.01
C ALA A 216 -15.57 5.79 -11.08
N ILE A 217 -14.31 5.53 -11.42
CA ILE A 217 -13.60 6.28 -12.45
C ILE A 217 -14.19 5.96 -13.82
N ASP A 218 -14.45 6.99 -14.62
CA ASP A 218 -14.89 6.82 -16.01
C ASP A 218 -13.70 6.38 -16.88
N LEU A 219 -13.69 5.11 -17.23
CA LEU A 219 -12.68 4.51 -18.11
C LEU A 219 -13.09 4.59 -19.61
N GLY A 220 -14.26 5.17 -19.91
CA GLY A 220 -14.86 5.25 -21.25
C GLY A 220 -15.96 4.20 -21.45
N SER A 221 -16.81 4.46 -22.45
CA SER A 221 -18.01 3.66 -22.71
C SER A 221 -17.71 2.17 -22.88
N GLY A 222 -18.31 1.36 -22.01
CA GLY A 222 -18.17 -0.09 -22.02
C GLY A 222 -16.78 -0.62 -21.64
N ARG A 223 -15.91 0.21 -21.08
CA ARG A 223 -14.57 -0.22 -20.64
C ARG A 223 -14.55 -0.61 -19.16
N THR A 224 -13.81 -1.65 -18.87
CA THR A 224 -13.54 -2.16 -17.52
C THR A 224 -12.02 -2.27 -17.31
N ALA A 225 -11.60 -2.30 -16.05
CA ALA A 225 -10.20 -2.46 -15.70
C ALA A 225 -9.84 -3.93 -15.42
N LEU A 226 -8.66 -4.34 -15.87
CA LEU A 226 -8.03 -5.62 -15.53
C LEU A 226 -6.96 -5.47 -14.44
N ALA A 227 -6.30 -4.30 -14.39
CA ALA A 227 -5.28 -3.99 -13.39
C ALA A 227 -5.20 -2.49 -13.16
N ILE A 228 -4.68 -2.10 -11.99
CA ILE A 228 -4.44 -0.72 -11.58
C ILE A 228 -3.03 -0.55 -11.05
N SER A 229 -2.46 0.63 -11.23
CA SER A 229 -1.18 1.01 -10.65
C SER A 229 -1.21 2.49 -10.25
N ALA A 230 -1.02 2.77 -8.98
CA ALA A 230 -0.92 4.11 -8.43
C ALA A 230 0.56 4.52 -8.31
N GLY A 231 0.90 5.64 -8.91
CA GLY A 231 2.24 6.23 -8.83
C GLY A 231 2.34 7.32 -7.75
N VAL A 232 3.26 8.26 -7.94
CA VAL A 232 3.43 9.39 -6.99
C VAL A 232 2.20 10.31 -7.03
N TYR A 233 1.88 10.84 -8.21
CA TYR A 233 0.77 11.77 -8.45
C TYR A 233 0.01 11.43 -9.74
N HIS A 234 0.04 10.19 -10.17
CA HIS A 234 -0.69 9.70 -11.34
C HIS A 234 -1.19 8.28 -11.06
N THR A 235 -2.16 7.87 -11.82
CA THR A 235 -2.73 6.51 -11.75
C THR A 235 -2.86 5.97 -13.16
N CYS A 236 -2.64 4.68 -13.34
CA CYS A 236 -2.83 3.98 -14.60
C CYS A 236 -3.78 2.78 -14.41
N ALA A 237 -4.58 2.50 -15.42
CA ALA A 237 -5.38 1.28 -15.52
C ALA A 237 -5.10 0.55 -16.83
N LEU A 238 -4.92 -0.76 -16.74
CA LEU A 238 -4.97 -1.67 -17.88
C LEU A 238 -6.43 -2.04 -18.12
N LEU A 239 -6.91 -1.84 -19.33
CA LEU A 239 -8.31 -2.05 -19.69
C LEU A 239 -8.54 -3.42 -20.35
N ASP A 240 -9.80 -3.83 -20.39
CA ASP A 240 -10.30 -5.08 -20.99
C ASP A 240 -9.93 -5.28 -22.46
N ASN A 241 -9.66 -4.20 -23.20
CA ASN A 241 -9.20 -4.23 -24.59
C ASN A 241 -7.67 -4.17 -24.72
N ALA A 242 -6.93 -4.45 -23.65
CA ALA A 242 -5.46 -4.38 -23.56
C ALA A 242 -4.85 -2.97 -23.75
N SER A 243 -5.66 -1.91 -23.79
CA SER A 243 -5.12 -0.54 -23.77
C SER A 243 -4.81 -0.10 -22.33
N VAL A 244 -3.95 0.90 -22.20
CA VAL A 244 -3.61 1.53 -20.93
C VAL A 244 -4.09 2.97 -20.94
N LYS A 245 -4.77 3.38 -19.87
CA LYS A 245 -5.10 4.78 -19.60
C LYS A 245 -4.40 5.25 -18.34
N CYS A 246 -3.76 6.42 -18.41
CA CYS A 246 -3.15 7.07 -17.25
C CYS A 246 -3.71 8.48 -17.11
N TRP A 247 -3.84 8.95 -15.86
CA TRP A 247 -4.32 10.28 -15.50
C TRP A 247 -3.60 10.83 -14.28
N GLY A 248 -3.71 12.14 -14.06
CA GLY A 248 -3.06 12.86 -12.98
C GLY A 248 -1.89 13.71 -13.49
N TYR A 249 -0.82 13.80 -12.70
CA TYR A 249 0.32 14.65 -12.97
C TYR A 249 1.13 14.21 -14.19
N ASN A 250 1.52 15.18 -15.06
CA ASN A 250 2.19 14.87 -16.33
C ASN A 250 3.39 15.78 -16.66
N ASN A 251 3.92 16.56 -15.73
CA ASN A 251 4.98 17.53 -16.05
C ASN A 251 6.32 16.92 -16.50
N LYS A 252 6.45 15.61 -16.46
CA LYS A 252 7.63 14.84 -16.92
C LYS A 252 7.24 13.79 -17.98
N GLY A 253 6.02 13.87 -18.54
CA GLY A 253 5.54 12.92 -19.54
C GLY A 253 5.13 11.55 -18.96
N GLN A 254 4.88 11.44 -17.65
CA GLN A 254 4.58 10.18 -16.97
C GLN A 254 3.27 9.53 -17.41
N LEU A 255 2.39 10.25 -18.10
CA LEU A 255 1.17 9.69 -18.68
C LEU A 255 1.40 9.04 -20.08
N GLY A 256 2.58 9.19 -20.67
CA GLY A 256 2.92 8.57 -21.93
C GLY A 256 2.16 9.12 -23.16
N GLN A 257 1.63 10.36 -23.09
CA GLN A 257 0.75 10.94 -24.13
C GLN A 257 1.49 11.86 -25.11
N GLY A 258 2.81 11.88 -25.09
CA GLY A 258 3.61 12.73 -25.99
C GLY A 258 3.56 14.22 -25.64
N SER A 259 3.03 14.58 -24.49
CA SER A 259 2.97 15.96 -23.97
C SER A 259 3.33 15.99 -22.49
N THR A 260 3.53 17.18 -21.94
CA THR A 260 3.78 17.42 -20.50
C THR A 260 2.72 18.33 -19.87
N SER A 261 1.60 18.49 -20.54
CA SER A 261 0.45 19.31 -20.08
C SER A 261 -0.59 18.46 -19.38
#